data_0bf5b387975d37ff55d23a155e1965de
#
_entry.id   0bf5b387975d37ff55d23a155e1965de
#
_cell.length_a   1.000
_cell.length_b   1.000
_cell.length_c   1.000
_cell.angle_alpha   90.00
_cell.angle_beta   90.00
_cell.angle_gamma   90.00
#
_symmetry.space_group_name_H-M   'P 1'
#
loop_
_entity.id
_entity.type
_entity.pdbx_description
1 polymer ?
#
loop_
_entity_poly.entity_id
_entity_poly.type
_entity_poly.pdbx_seq_one_letter_code
_entity_poly.pdbx_strand_id
1 'polypeptide(L)'
;MKIFLRALATITILAFSVQAWGQWLNYPTPGIPRLADGKPNLSAPTLRTADGKPDLSGIWTKDTAGFLDYFYDLAKDLGPGDVVMTPWAQAIAQQRESRDHVDDPWGYCLAPPGVPRINVVGGLAFKILQTPTVTALLYDLDTSPTFRQVHTDGRPLPENPEPTWLGYSIGRWDGDVLVVTTAGFRDGGWIDTQKGRPHSDALRVTERIRRLNIGRLEMEITIDDPKAYVKPWSVKVPFRLIPDSELLEGSCESHEKTIEHRRVAPAPPEPPSPRLP
;
A
#
# COMPACT_ATOMS: atom_id res chain seq x y z
N MET A 1 -40.26 36.46 -34.03
CA MET A 1 -39.34 37.08 -33.06
C MET A 1 -39.16 36.26 -31.79
N LYS A 2 -40.19 35.83 -31.07
CA LYS A 2 -40.07 35.03 -29.81
C LYS A 2 -39.45 33.65 -29.97
N ILE A 3 -39.65 32.97 -31.12
CA ILE A 3 -39.08 31.63 -31.40
C ILE A 3 -37.60 31.73 -31.71
N PHE A 4 -37.15 32.75 -32.43
CA PHE A 4 -35.72 33.00 -32.73
C PHE A 4 -34.93 33.35 -31.45
N LEU A 5 -35.52 34.11 -30.52
CA LEU A 5 -34.87 34.43 -29.24
C LEU A 5 -34.69 33.19 -28.36
N ARG A 6 -35.65 32.27 -28.35
CA ARG A 6 -35.57 31.03 -27.61
C ARG A 6 -34.52 30.07 -28.18
N ALA A 7 -34.44 29.95 -29.49
CA ALA A 7 -33.42 29.14 -30.15
C ALA A 7 -31.99 29.69 -29.90
N LEU A 8 -31.84 31.02 -29.96
CA LEU A 8 -30.54 31.65 -29.66
C LEU A 8 -30.09 31.44 -28.19
N ALA A 9 -31.02 31.55 -27.22
CA ALA A 9 -30.74 31.29 -25.81
C ALA A 9 -30.34 29.84 -25.56
N THR A 10 -30.99 28.87 -26.24
CA THR A 10 -30.65 27.44 -26.09
C THR A 10 -29.28 27.11 -26.70
N ILE A 11 -28.92 27.69 -27.81
CA ILE A 11 -27.60 27.54 -28.44
C ILE A 11 -26.52 28.17 -27.60
N THR A 12 -26.77 29.30 -26.97
CA THR A 12 -25.79 29.95 -26.06
C THR A 12 -25.54 29.11 -24.80
N ILE A 13 -26.56 28.46 -24.25
CA ILE A 13 -26.41 27.58 -23.08
C ILE A 13 -25.62 26.31 -23.46
N LEU A 14 -25.82 25.76 -24.64
CA LEU A 14 -25.07 24.61 -25.15
C LEU A 14 -23.61 24.95 -25.50
N ALA A 15 -23.32 26.17 -25.88
CA ALA A 15 -21.93 26.63 -26.18
C ALA A 15 -21.11 26.90 -24.91
N PHE A 16 -21.75 27.08 -23.73
CA PHE A 16 -21.10 27.22 -22.43
C PHE A 16 -21.08 25.94 -21.62
N SER A 17 -21.33 24.77 -22.20
CA SER A 17 -20.89 23.52 -21.60
C SER A 17 -19.33 23.48 -21.62
N VAL A 18 -18.71 24.36 -20.84
CA VAL A 18 -17.32 24.23 -20.45
C VAL A 18 -17.26 22.84 -19.84
N GLN A 19 -16.49 21.95 -20.47
CA GLN A 19 -16.15 20.69 -19.83
C GLN A 19 -15.66 21.04 -18.45
N ALA A 20 -16.41 20.70 -17.42
CA ALA A 20 -15.94 20.75 -16.06
C ALA A 20 -14.86 19.69 -15.97
N TRP A 21 -13.64 20.07 -16.33
CA TRP A 21 -12.44 19.31 -16.05
C TRP A 21 -12.36 19.31 -14.53
N GLY A 22 -12.54 18.14 -13.93
CA GLY A 22 -12.42 18.03 -12.49
C GLY A 22 -11.10 18.68 -12.07
N GLN A 23 -11.12 19.53 -11.07
CA GLN A 23 -9.98 20.36 -10.61
C GLN A 23 -8.70 19.57 -10.34
N TRP A 24 -8.80 18.26 -10.24
CA TRP A 24 -7.75 17.31 -9.86
C TRP A 24 -7.09 16.59 -11.05
N LEU A 25 -7.66 16.70 -12.24
CA LEU A 25 -7.12 16.09 -13.45
C LEU A 25 -6.25 17.12 -14.17
N ASN A 26 -4.96 16.81 -14.35
CA ASN A 26 -3.93 17.59 -15.04
C ASN A 26 -3.14 18.60 -14.18
N TYR A 27 -2.90 18.31 -12.90
CA TYR A 27 -1.89 19.06 -12.14
C TYR A 27 -0.50 18.55 -12.51
N PRO A 28 0.33 19.34 -13.24
CA PRO A 28 1.64 18.86 -13.66
C PRO A 28 2.52 18.50 -12.47
N THR A 29 2.99 17.28 -12.39
CA THR A 29 3.93 16.85 -11.36
C THR A 29 5.24 17.61 -11.52
N PRO A 30 5.67 18.40 -10.50
CA PRO A 30 6.88 19.18 -10.57
C PRO A 30 8.13 18.32 -10.80
N GLY A 31 9.09 18.81 -11.58
CA GLY A 31 10.39 18.17 -11.76
C GLY A 31 10.42 16.96 -12.70
N ILE A 32 9.29 16.41 -13.12
CA ILE A 32 9.29 15.28 -14.06
C ILE A 32 9.68 15.76 -15.48
N PRO A 33 10.70 15.13 -16.11
CA PRO A 33 11.04 15.39 -17.50
C PRO A 33 9.85 15.14 -18.43
N ARG A 34 9.71 15.99 -19.45
CA ARG A 34 8.60 15.89 -20.42
C ARG A 34 9.10 15.67 -21.83
N LEU A 35 8.30 14.95 -22.61
CA LEU A 35 8.47 14.78 -24.04
C LEU A 35 8.09 16.04 -24.79
N ALA A 36 8.40 16.11 -26.10
CA ALA A 36 8.08 17.25 -26.95
C ALA A 36 6.57 17.56 -27.04
N ASP A 37 5.72 16.56 -26.84
CA ASP A 37 4.26 16.69 -26.80
C ASP A 37 3.72 17.11 -25.42
N GLY A 38 4.60 17.41 -24.46
CA GLY A 38 4.25 17.83 -23.11
C GLY A 38 3.94 16.70 -22.13
N LYS A 39 3.86 15.44 -22.59
CA LYS A 39 3.60 14.29 -21.70
C LYS A 39 4.79 13.95 -20.83
N PRO A 40 4.57 13.42 -19.62
CA PRO A 40 5.65 12.94 -18.76
C PRO A 40 6.52 11.90 -19.46
N ASN A 41 7.85 12.06 -19.40
CA ASN A 41 8.80 11.06 -19.88
C ASN A 41 9.07 10.03 -18.77
N LEU A 42 8.21 9.02 -18.68
CA LEU A 42 8.29 8.00 -17.64
C LEU A 42 9.49 7.05 -17.79
N SER A 43 10.12 6.99 -18.96
CA SER A 43 11.32 6.19 -19.21
C SER A 43 12.63 6.92 -18.90
N ALA A 44 12.58 8.23 -18.58
CA ALA A 44 13.76 8.98 -18.22
C ALA A 44 14.46 8.39 -16.97
N PRO A 45 15.79 8.57 -16.83
CA PRO A 45 16.51 8.13 -15.64
C PRO A 45 15.93 8.70 -14.35
N THR A 46 16.06 7.94 -13.27
CA THR A 46 15.64 8.36 -11.93
C THR A 46 16.31 9.67 -11.52
N LEU A 47 15.53 10.63 -11.05
CA LEU A 47 16.03 11.85 -10.46
C LEU A 47 16.75 11.58 -9.14
N ARG A 48 17.59 12.52 -8.72
CA ARG A 48 18.27 12.45 -7.43
C ARG A 48 17.90 13.64 -6.56
N THR A 49 17.80 13.38 -5.28
CA THR A 49 17.64 14.40 -4.23
C THR A 49 18.93 15.19 -4.06
N ALA A 50 18.89 16.29 -3.32
CA ALA A 50 20.06 17.15 -3.09
C ALA A 50 21.23 16.43 -2.40
N ASP A 51 20.95 15.38 -1.61
CA ASP A 51 21.93 14.51 -0.96
C ASP A 51 22.40 13.34 -1.85
N GLY A 52 22.04 13.36 -3.14
CA GLY A 52 22.48 12.40 -4.15
C GLY A 52 21.77 11.06 -4.14
N LYS A 53 20.78 10.85 -3.29
CA LYS A 53 19.98 9.61 -3.25
C LYS A 53 18.95 9.59 -4.38
N PRO A 54 18.54 8.40 -4.86
CA PRO A 54 17.39 8.32 -5.76
C PRO A 54 16.17 9.00 -5.16
N ASP A 55 15.51 9.84 -5.93
CA ASP A 55 14.25 10.45 -5.52
C ASP A 55 13.12 9.42 -5.71
N LEU A 56 12.57 8.92 -4.60
CA LEU A 56 11.45 7.97 -4.59
C LEU A 56 10.09 8.68 -4.56
N SER A 57 10.07 10.01 -4.45
CA SER A 57 8.85 10.82 -4.33
C SER A 57 7.92 10.61 -5.54
N GLY A 58 6.63 10.69 -5.28
CA GLY A 58 5.59 10.55 -6.29
C GLY A 58 4.38 9.77 -5.79
N ILE A 59 3.39 9.66 -6.65
CA ILE A 59 2.19 8.86 -6.41
C ILE A 59 2.34 7.55 -7.17
N TRP A 60 2.27 6.45 -6.45
CA TRP A 60 2.54 5.12 -6.97
C TRP A 60 1.32 4.22 -6.84
N THR A 61 1.10 3.40 -7.84
CA THR A 61 0.12 2.31 -7.80
C THR A 61 0.76 1.02 -8.29
N LYS A 62 0.22 -0.10 -7.86
CA LYS A 62 0.66 -1.42 -8.30
C LYS A 62 0.59 -1.54 -9.84
N ASP A 63 1.61 -2.13 -10.43
CA ASP A 63 1.74 -2.32 -11.88
C ASP A 63 1.54 -3.78 -12.28
N THR A 64 0.35 -4.31 -12.02
CA THR A 64 -0.09 -5.65 -12.42
C THR A 64 -1.49 -5.59 -13.01
N ALA A 65 -1.87 -6.60 -13.79
CA ALA A 65 -3.18 -6.64 -14.44
C ALA A 65 -4.33 -6.94 -13.47
N GLY A 66 -4.06 -7.71 -12.41
CA GLY A 66 -5.09 -8.08 -11.43
C GLY A 66 -5.39 -6.94 -10.46
N PHE A 67 -6.67 -6.62 -10.27
CA PHE A 67 -7.09 -5.55 -9.36
C PHE A 67 -6.72 -5.86 -7.89
N LEU A 68 -7.00 -7.07 -7.42
CA LEU A 68 -6.83 -7.46 -6.01
C LEU A 68 -5.78 -8.56 -5.79
N ASP A 69 -4.94 -8.89 -6.77
CA ASP A 69 -4.08 -10.07 -6.75
C ASP A 69 -3.17 -10.20 -5.51
N TYR A 70 -2.27 -9.25 -5.27
CA TYR A 70 -1.40 -9.29 -4.08
C TYR A 70 -2.14 -8.99 -2.77
N PHE A 71 -3.24 -8.27 -2.86
CA PHE A 71 -4.09 -8.00 -1.70
C PHE A 71 -4.78 -9.28 -1.20
N TYR A 72 -5.21 -10.13 -2.12
CA TYR A 72 -5.81 -11.42 -1.79
C TYR A 72 -4.76 -12.46 -1.42
N ASP A 73 -3.65 -12.50 -2.14
CA ASP A 73 -2.56 -13.46 -1.95
C ASP A 73 -1.21 -12.77 -2.23
N LEU A 74 -0.54 -12.33 -1.17
CA LEU A 74 0.77 -11.68 -1.31
C LEU A 74 1.79 -12.60 -1.97
N ALA A 75 1.68 -13.90 -1.78
CA ALA A 75 2.57 -14.92 -2.32
C ALA A 75 2.14 -15.50 -3.67
N LYS A 76 1.21 -14.86 -4.38
CA LYS A 76 0.60 -15.39 -5.62
C LYS A 76 1.61 -15.82 -6.71
N ASP A 77 2.77 -15.20 -6.74
CA ASP A 77 3.83 -15.48 -7.73
C ASP A 77 4.89 -16.47 -7.23
N LEU A 78 4.74 -16.96 -6.00
CA LEU A 78 5.64 -17.95 -5.41
C LEU A 78 5.20 -19.38 -5.73
N GLY A 79 6.17 -20.27 -5.78
CA GLY A 79 5.94 -21.69 -6.03
C GLY A 79 5.44 -22.46 -4.80
N PRO A 80 4.96 -23.68 -5.02
CA PRO A 80 4.61 -24.59 -3.93
C PRO A 80 5.82 -24.82 -3.00
N GLY A 81 5.64 -24.63 -1.69
CA GLY A 81 6.71 -24.81 -0.69
C GLY A 81 7.61 -23.58 -0.47
N ASP A 82 7.39 -22.48 -1.15
CA ASP A 82 8.10 -21.23 -0.85
C ASP A 82 7.60 -20.60 0.44
N VAL A 83 6.29 -20.68 0.69
CA VAL A 83 5.66 -20.22 1.93
C VAL A 83 5.23 -21.43 2.74
N VAL A 84 5.99 -21.78 3.77
CA VAL A 84 5.71 -22.91 4.64
C VAL A 84 5.32 -22.39 6.02
N MET A 85 4.04 -22.48 6.34
CA MET A 85 3.49 -22.09 7.64
C MET A 85 3.82 -23.12 8.71
N THR A 86 4.04 -22.65 9.94
CA THR A 86 4.08 -23.52 11.14
C THR A 86 2.69 -24.12 11.42
N PRO A 87 2.58 -25.19 12.25
CA PRO A 87 1.28 -25.73 12.63
C PRO A 87 0.34 -24.70 13.26
N TRP A 88 0.88 -23.76 14.05
CA TRP A 88 0.12 -22.66 14.63
C TRP A 88 -0.48 -21.75 13.54
N ALA A 89 0.34 -21.28 12.62
CA ALA A 89 -0.11 -20.39 11.54
C ALA A 89 -1.10 -21.07 10.58
N GLN A 90 -0.89 -22.37 10.33
CA GLN A 90 -1.82 -23.19 9.54
C GLN A 90 -3.20 -23.28 10.18
N ALA A 91 -3.25 -23.55 11.51
CA ALA A 91 -4.51 -23.65 12.23
C ALA A 91 -5.30 -22.34 12.18
N ILE A 92 -4.61 -21.17 12.32
CA ILE A 92 -5.24 -19.86 12.22
C ILE A 92 -5.75 -19.59 10.80
N ALA A 93 -4.94 -19.83 9.77
CA ALA A 93 -5.36 -19.63 8.39
C ALA A 93 -6.59 -20.49 8.04
N GLN A 94 -6.61 -21.76 8.47
CA GLN A 94 -7.77 -22.65 8.30
C GLN A 94 -9.01 -22.17 9.07
N GLN A 95 -8.85 -21.67 10.28
CA GLN A 95 -9.95 -21.08 11.04
C GLN A 95 -10.54 -19.87 10.30
N ARG A 96 -9.70 -18.97 9.79
CA ARG A 96 -10.12 -17.79 9.01
C ARG A 96 -10.82 -18.19 7.72
N GLU A 97 -10.29 -19.18 6.99
CA GLU A 97 -10.89 -19.73 5.77
C GLU A 97 -12.26 -20.38 6.05
N SER A 98 -12.39 -21.17 7.12
CA SER A 98 -13.66 -21.83 7.49
C SER A 98 -14.80 -20.84 7.82
N ARG A 99 -14.47 -19.58 7.99
CA ARG A 99 -15.39 -18.47 8.27
C ARG A 99 -15.50 -17.49 7.11
N ASP A 100 -15.08 -17.89 5.89
CA ASP A 100 -15.09 -17.03 4.70
C ASP A 100 -14.37 -15.67 4.92
N HIS A 101 -13.35 -15.65 5.77
CA HIS A 101 -12.53 -14.47 6.09
C HIS A 101 -13.35 -13.27 6.62
N VAL A 102 -14.53 -13.49 7.19
CA VAL A 102 -15.42 -12.40 7.68
C VAL A 102 -14.80 -11.62 8.83
N ASP A 103 -13.81 -12.18 9.50
CA ASP A 103 -13.10 -11.55 10.62
C ASP A 103 -11.89 -10.72 10.17
N ASP A 104 -11.69 -10.54 8.86
CA ASP A 104 -10.61 -9.70 8.33
C ASP A 104 -10.72 -8.27 8.89
N PRO A 105 -9.69 -7.77 9.58
CA PRO A 105 -9.70 -6.42 10.16
C PRO A 105 -10.01 -5.31 9.14
N TRP A 106 -9.62 -5.49 7.89
CA TRP A 106 -9.93 -4.52 6.84
C TRP A 106 -11.43 -4.33 6.64
N GLY A 107 -12.21 -5.40 6.73
CA GLY A 107 -13.66 -5.34 6.63
C GLY A 107 -14.34 -4.55 7.77
N TYR A 108 -13.60 -4.19 8.81
CA TYR A 108 -14.06 -3.39 9.95
C TYR A 108 -13.37 -2.02 10.02
N CYS A 109 -12.85 -1.51 8.91
CA CYS A 109 -12.11 -0.26 8.83
C CYS A 109 -10.85 -0.20 9.72
N LEU A 110 -10.35 -1.35 10.14
CA LEU A 110 -9.08 -1.48 10.83
C LEU A 110 -7.94 -1.58 9.80
N ALA A 111 -6.73 -1.79 10.28
CA ALA A 111 -5.58 -1.85 9.36
C ALA A 111 -5.79 -2.89 8.26
N PRO A 112 -5.48 -2.55 7.02
CA PRO A 112 -5.58 -3.47 5.91
C PRO A 112 -4.56 -4.60 6.05
N PRO A 113 -4.81 -5.73 5.43
CA PRO A 113 -3.82 -6.75 5.25
C PRO A 113 -2.65 -6.25 4.39
N GLY A 114 -1.57 -6.95 4.44
CA GLY A 114 -0.32 -6.51 3.85
C GLY A 114 0.51 -5.73 4.86
N VAL A 115 1.61 -6.35 5.28
CA VAL A 115 2.45 -5.83 6.36
C VAL A 115 3.84 -5.56 5.82
N PRO A 116 4.39 -4.38 6.02
CA PRO A 116 3.70 -3.15 6.37
C PRO A 116 2.77 -2.77 5.22
N ARG A 117 1.71 -2.03 5.50
CA ARG A 117 0.69 -1.69 4.51
C ARG A 117 1.31 -1.38 3.15
N ILE A 118 1.17 -2.33 2.26
CA ILE A 118 1.53 -2.19 0.87
C ILE A 118 0.23 -1.94 0.17
N ASN A 119 0.14 -0.83 -0.50
CA ASN A 119 -1.06 -0.55 -1.26
C ASN A 119 -1.08 -1.41 -2.52
N VAL A 120 -1.47 -2.66 -2.35
CA VAL A 120 -1.44 -3.70 -3.38
C VAL A 120 -2.77 -3.86 -4.10
N VAL A 121 -3.75 -3.02 -3.80
CA VAL A 121 -5.02 -2.97 -4.54
C VAL A 121 -4.82 -2.16 -5.81
N GLY A 122 -5.19 -2.71 -6.97
CA GLY A 122 -5.10 -1.99 -8.23
C GLY A 122 -6.00 -0.75 -8.23
N GLY A 123 -5.50 0.35 -8.79
CA GLY A 123 -6.21 1.61 -8.84
C GLY A 123 -6.16 2.47 -7.59
N LEU A 124 -5.79 1.88 -6.44
CA LEU A 124 -5.45 2.66 -5.25
C LEU A 124 -3.99 3.08 -5.29
N ALA A 125 -3.69 4.21 -4.68
CA ALA A 125 -2.38 4.81 -4.74
C ALA A 125 -1.80 5.06 -3.34
N PHE A 126 -0.48 5.22 -3.29
CA PHE A 126 0.20 5.81 -2.15
C PHE A 126 1.19 6.86 -2.63
N LYS A 127 1.38 7.90 -1.83
CA LYS A 127 2.33 8.97 -2.11
C LYS A 127 3.55 8.82 -1.23
N ILE A 128 4.73 8.82 -1.84
CA ILE A 128 6.00 8.89 -1.12
C ILE A 128 6.40 10.35 -1.02
N LEU A 129 6.68 10.80 0.19
CA LEU A 129 7.33 12.06 0.50
C LEU A 129 8.69 11.77 1.11
N GLN A 130 9.76 12.15 0.42
CA GLN A 130 11.13 11.86 0.85
C GLN A 130 11.82 13.12 1.38
N THR A 131 12.37 13.00 2.58
CA THR A 131 13.28 13.98 3.17
C THR A 131 14.57 13.28 3.61
N PRO A 132 15.64 14.00 3.95
CA PRO A 132 16.89 13.36 4.40
C PRO A 132 16.73 12.47 5.65
N THR A 133 15.78 12.78 6.52
CA THR A 133 15.63 12.10 7.82
C THR A 133 14.40 11.22 7.95
N VAL A 134 13.40 11.41 7.07
CA VAL A 134 12.15 10.65 7.08
C VAL A 134 11.65 10.47 5.66
N THR A 135 11.26 9.25 5.33
CA THR A 135 10.43 8.96 4.17
C THR A 135 9.02 8.63 4.66
N ALA A 136 8.03 9.42 4.27
CA ALA A 136 6.64 9.19 4.61
C ALA A 136 5.88 8.56 3.45
N LEU A 137 5.08 7.55 3.75
CA LEU A 137 4.14 6.93 2.82
C LEU A 137 2.73 7.34 3.26
N LEU A 138 2.02 8.03 2.38
CA LEU A 138 0.63 8.43 2.56
C LEU A 138 -0.24 7.54 1.70
N TYR A 139 -1.33 7.02 2.22
CA TYR A 139 -2.21 6.07 1.55
C TYR A 139 -3.57 6.69 1.26
N ASP A 140 -4.11 6.44 0.09
CA ASP A 140 -5.47 6.84 -0.30
C ASP A 140 -6.55 5.85 0.15
N LEU A 141 -6.15 4.77 0.80
CA LEU A 141 -7.09 3.81 1.36
C LEU A 141 -7.81 4.40 2.56
N ASP A 142 -9.08 4.13 2.60
CA ASP A 142 -10.06 4.57 3.57
C ASP A 142 -9.98 3.88 4.95
N THR A 143 -8.94 3.09 5.20
CA THR A 143 -8.72 2.43 6.50
C THR A 143 -7.60 3.10 7.28
N SER A 144 -7.71 3.12 8.60
CA SER A 144 -6.68 3.63 9.50
C SER A 144 -5.60 2.56 9.77
N PRO A 145 -4.31 2.91 9.86
CA PRO A 145 -3.72 4.23 9.67
C PRO A 145 -3.49 4.59 8.20
N THR A 146 -3.56 5.87 7.89
CA THR A 146 -3.46 6.41 6.52
C THR A 146 -2.04 6.83 6.13
N PHE A 147 -1.08 6.70 7.03
CA PHE A 147 0.32 7.04 6.75
C PHE A 147 1.29 6.12 7.50
N ARG A 148 2.50 6.05 7.00
CA ARG A 148 3.63 5.35 7.61
C ARG A 148 4.88 6.22 7.55
N GLN A 149 5.67 6.24 8.60
CA GLN A 149 6.95 6.93 8.66
C GLN A 149 8.09 5.91 8.64
N VAL A 150 9.07 6.13 7.77
CA VAL A 150 10.34 5.40 7.74
C VAL A 150 11.44 6.38 8.13
N HIS A 151 12.04 6.16 9.29
CA HIS A 151 13.12 7.02 9.78
C HIS A 151 14.43 6.71 9.07
N THR A 152 14.99 7.70 8.35
CA THR A 152 16.23 7.57 7.57
C THR A 152 17.39 8.37 8.16
N ASP A 153 17.27 8.83 9.41
CA ASP A 153 18.26 9.62 10.14
C ASP A 153 19.38 8.80 10.80
N GLY A 154 19.44 7.50 10.53
CA GLY A 154 20.48 6.61 11.05
C GLY A 154 20.19 6.01 12.44
N ARG A 155 19.04 6.33 13.04
CA ARG A 155 18.65 5.72 14.31
C ARG A 155 18.56 4.19 14.23
N PRO A 156 18.81 3.45 15.32
CA PRO A 156 18.58 2.01 15.36
C PRO A 156 17.08 1.69 15.45
N LEU A 157 16.73 0.47 15.07
CA LEU A 157 15.41 -0.08 15.39
C LEU A 157 15.32 -0.26 16.92
N PRO A 158 14.26 0.23 17.59
CA PRO A 158 14.06 -0.03 19.02
C PRO A 158 14.03 -1.53 19.33
N GLU A 159 14.56 -1.94 20.47
CA GLU A 159 14.52 -3.35 20.90
C GLU A 159 13.09 -3.83 21.14
N ASN A 160 12.27 -2.98 21.78
CA ASN A 160 10.86 -3.26 22.09
C ASN A 160 10.01 -2.07 21.64
N PRO A 161 9.73 -1.93 20.35
CA PRO A 161 8.84 -0.87 19.87
C PRO A 161 7.40 -1.12 20.34
N GLU A 162 6.69 -0.04 20.64
CA GLU A 162 5.26 -0.12 20.96
C GLU A 162 4.50 -0.80 19.82
N PRO A 163 3.72 -1.86 20.08
CA PRO A 163 3.03 -2.60 19.03
C PRO A 163 1.99 -1.75 18.31
N THR A 164 2.14 -1.63 17.00
CA THR A 164 1.21 -0.89 16.13
C THR A 164 0.82 -1.72 14.91
N TRP A 165 -0.22 -1.29 14.18
CA TRP A 165 -0.64 -1.96 12.94
C TRP A 165 0.46 -1.96 11.86
N LEU A 166 1.23 -0.88 11.74
CA LEU A 166 2.26 -0.74 10.70
C LEU A 166 3.68 -0.95 11.23
N GLY A 167 3.81 -1.27 12.52
CA GLY A 167 5.10 -1.42 13.17
C GLY A 167 5.89 -0.10 13.23
N TYR A 168 7.13 -0.20 13.67
CA TYR A 168 8.12 0.87 13.66
C TYR A 168 9.15 0.62 12.56
N SER A 169 9.38 1.62 11.70
CA SER A 169 10.21 1.46 10.51
C SER A 169 11.43 2.36 10.53
N ILE A 170 12.59 1.77 10.23
CA ILE A 170 13.83 2.50 9.94
C ILE A 170 14.28 2.20 8.51
N GLY A 171 14.93 3.16 7.87
CA GLY A 171 15.46 3.03 6.52
C GLY A 171 16.96 3.32 6.44
N ARG A 172 17.66 2.57 5.61
CA ARG A 172 19.08 2.78 5.29
C ARG A 172 19.29 2.64 3.80
N TRP A 173 20.12 3.52 3.24
CA TRP A 173 20.49 3.43 1.83
C TRP A 173 21.61 2.41 1.62
N ASP A 174 21.39 1.45 0.74
CA ASP A 174 22.36 0.51 0.21
C ASP A 174 22.55 0.83 -1.29
N GLY A 175 23.53 1.67 -1.59
CA GLY A 175 23.65 2.27 -2.93
C GLY A 175 22.39 3.05 -3.33
N ASP A 176 21.73 2.59 -4.38
CA ASP A 176 20.50 3.17 -4.93
C ASP A 176 19.20 2.48 -4.42
N VAL A 177 19.31 1.64 -3.41
CA VAL A 177 18.19 0.91 -2.80
C VAL A 177 17.93 1.44 -1.40
N LEU A 178 16.71 1.86 -1.11
CA LEU A 178 16.28 2.12 0.26
C LEU A 178 15.88 0.78 0.89
N VAL A 179 16.66 0.35 1.89
CA VAL A 179 16.36 -0.84 2.69
C VAL A 179 15.63 -0.41 3.94
N VAL A 180 14.38 -0.84 4.08
CA VAL A 180 13.52 -0.54 5.24
C VAL A 180 13.39 -1.78 6.08
N THR A 181 13.62 -1.65 7.38
CA THR A 181 13.37 -2.71 8.36
C THR A 181 12.27 -2.27 9.31
N THR A 182 11.27 -3.13 9.49
CA THR A 182 10.10 -2.86 10.34
C THR A 182 9.90 -3.99 11.34
N ALA A 183 9.60 -3.66 12.58
CA ALA A 183 9.21 -4.59 13.64
C ALA A 183 8.22 -3.90 14.60
N GLY A 184 7.73 -4.62 15.60
CA GLY A 184 6.74 -4.11 16.55
C GLY A 184 5.35 -4.04 15.93
N PHE A 185 4.97 -5.10 15.25
CA PHE A 185 3.60 -5.27 14.79
C PHE A 185 2.72 -5.81 15.91
N ARG A 186 1.49 -5.28 16.00
CA ARG A 186 0.53 -5.78 16.97
C ARG A 186 -0.08 -7.10 16.49
N ASP A 187 -0.48 -7.95 17.42
CA ASP A 187 -1.19 -9.20 17.13
C ASP A 187 -2.51 -8.97 16.40
N GLY A 188 -2.99 -10.02 15.72
CA GLY A 188 -4.27 -10.03 15.01
C GLY A 188 -4.21 -9.45 13.59
N GLY A 189 -3.04 -9.05 13.11
CA GLY A 189 -2.87 -8.64 11.73
C GLY A 189 -2.91 -9.81 10.75
N TRP A 190 -3.21 -9.49 9.50
CA TRP A 190 -3.24 -10.43 8.39
C TRP A 190 -2.19 -10.05 7.35
N ILE A 191 -1.48 -11.02 6.80
CA ILE A 191 -0.55 -10.78 5.69
C ILE A 191 -1.34 -10.51 4.40
N ASP A 192 -2.42 -11.25 4.19
CA ASP A 192 -3.30 -11.13 3.02
C ASP A 192 -4.73 -11.58 3.34
N THR A 193 -5.70 -11.12 2.55
CA THR A 193 -7.12 -11.31 2.87
C THR A 193 -7.64 -12.70 2.48
N GLN A 194 -7.30 -13.20 1.28
CA GLN A 194 -7.87 -14.45 0.77
C GLN A 194 -7.22 -15.70 1.36
N LYS A 195 -5.95 -15.62 1.71
CA LYS A 195 -5.23 -16.71 2.36
C LYS A 195 -5.29 -16.64 3.87
N GLY A 196 -5.65 -15.47 4.40
CA GLY A 196 -5.77 -15.26 5.84
C GLY A 196 -4.49 -15.57 6.61
N ARG A 197 -3.33 -15.44 5.96
CA ARG A 197 -2.03 -15.74 6.58
C ARG A 197 -1.80 -14.87 7.80
N PRO A 198 -1.57 -15.46 8.98
CA PRO A 198 -1.28 -14.69 10.18
C PRO A 198 0.17 -14.22 10.21
N HIS A 199 0.42 -13.27 11.09
CA HIS A 199 1.73 -12.98 11.64
C HIS A 199 1.67 -12.94 13.16
N SER A 200 2.83 -13.00 13.80
CA SER A 200 2.98 -12.87 15.25
C SER A 200 3.68 -11.55 15.63
N ASP A 201 3.89 -11.35 16.91
CA ASP A 201 4.69 -10.28 17.49
C ASP A 201 6.20 -10.37 17.12
N ALA A 202 6.65 -11.55 16.66
CA ALA A 202 8.02 -11.77 16.21
C ALA A 202 8.26 -11.32 14.76
N LEU A 203 7.22 -10.88 14.05
CA LEU A 203 7.34 -10.48 12.65
C LEU A 203 8.37 -9.36 12.47
N ARG A 204 9.27 -9.59 11.52
CA ARG A 204 10.13 -8.59 10.91
C ARG A 204 9.85 -8.52 9.43
N VAL A 205 9.73 -7.31 8.90
CA VAL A 205 9.59 -7.08 7.47
C VAL A 205 10.79 -6.29 6.98
N THR A 206 11.41 -6.77 5.91
CA THR A 206 12.44 -6.03 5.19
C THR A 206 11.93 -5.68 3.81
N GLU A 207 11.95 -4.40 3.45
CA GLU A 207 11.59 -3.93 2.12
C GLU A 207 12.82 -3.35 1.45
N ARG A 208 13.08 -3.75 0.23
CA ARG A 208 14.12 -3.19 -0.63
C ARG A 208 13.45 -2.41 -1.75
N ILE A 209 13.45 -1.09 -1.62
CA ILE A 209 12.73 -0.18 -2.52
C ILE A 209 13.73 0.41 -3.51
N ARG A 210 13.49 0.17 -4.80
CA ARG A 210 14.33 0.65 -5.89
C ARG A 210 13.48 1.35 -6.94
N ARG A 211 13.85 2.58 -7.30
CA ARG A 211 13.28 3.26 -8.45
C ARG A 211 14.13 2.93 -9.68
N LEU A 212 13.54 2.30 -10.69
CA LEU A 212 14.23 1.86 -11.90
C LEU A 212 14.40 2.99 -12.92
N ASN A 213 13.39 3.84 -13.02
CA ASN A 213 13.34 5.05 -13.84
C ASN A 213 12.23 5.97 -13.29
N ILE A 214 11.91 7.06 -13.96
CA ILE A 214 10.86 7.99 -13.51
C ILE A 214 9.54 7.26 -13.26
N GLY A 215 9.11 6.38 -14.16
CA GLY A 215 7.81 5.74 -14.13
C GLY A 215 7.71 4.43 -13.38
N ARG A 216 8.84 3.84 -12.94
CA ARG A 216 8.89 2.48 -12.40
C ARG A 216 9.59 2.40 -11.06
N LEU A 217 8.95 1.75 -10.12
CA LEU A 217 9.50 1.40 -8.81
C LEU A 217 9.26 -0.08 -8.55
N GLU A 218 10.23 -0.74 -7.94
CA GLU A 218 10.14 -2.14 -7.50
C GLU A 218 10.34 -2.19 -5.99
N MET A 219 9.55 -3.00 -5.32
CA MET A 219 9.67 -3.27 -3.90
C MET A 219 9.79 -4.79 -3.70
N GLU A 220 10.93 -5.23 -3.19
CA GLU A 220 11.11 -6.61 -2.72
C GLU A 220 10.83 -6.65 -1.23
N ILE A 221 9.87 -7.48 -0.82
CA ILE A 221 9.36 -7.57 0.55
C ILE A 221 9.69 -8.93 1.08
N THR A 222 10.43 -8.98 2.19
CA THR A 222 10.75 -10.20 2.92
C THR A 222 9.93 -10.23 4.20
N ILE A 223 9.19 -11.30 4.38
CA ILE A 223 8.44 -11.67 5.59
C ILE A 223 9.31 -12.64 6.38
N ASP A 224 9.69 -12.26 7.59
CA ASP A 224 10.46 -13.08 8.52
C ASP A 224 9.74 -13.14 9.85
N ASP A 225 9.04 -14.23 10.10
CA ASP A 225 8.31 -14.49 11.34
C ASP A 225 8.49 -15.95 11.73
N PRO A 226 9.46 -16.27 12.61
CA PRO A 226 9.79 -17.64 12.96
C PRO A 226 8.71 -18.35 13.78
N LYS A 227 7.70 -17.64 14.31
CA LYS A 227 6.54 -18.25 14.94
C LYS A 227 5.47 -18.66 13.92
N ALA A 228 5.39 -17.95 12.80
CA ALA A 228 4.38 -18.18 11.76
C ALA A 228 4.91 -18.99 10.57
N TYR A 229 6.17 -18.84 10.20
CA TYR A 229 6.76 -19.45 9.01
C TYR A 229 8.03 -20.21 9.34
N VAL A 230 8.22 -21.36 8.69
CA VAL A 230 9.41 -22.22 8.89
C VAL A 230 10.69 -21.57 8.38
N LYS A 231 10.57 -20.71 7.38
CA LYS A 231 11.67 -19.92 6.78
C LYS A 231 11.15 -18.57 6.32
N PRO A 232 11.98 -17.53 6.26
CA PRO A 232 11.63 -16.29 5.59
C PRO A 232 11.26 -16.51 4.12
N TRP A 233 10.38 -15.67 3.60
CA TRP A 233 9.98 -15.68 2.20
C TRP A 233 9.88 -14.25 1.66
N SER A 234 10.08 -14.09 0.35
CA SER A 234 10.14 -12.78 -0.28
C SER A 234 9.29 -12.72 -1.54
N VAL A 235 8.73 -11.55 -1.80
CA VAL A 235 7.97 -11.25 -3.01
C VAL A 235 8.47 -9.95 -3.63
N LYS A 236 8.31 -9.82 -4.94
CA LYS A 236 8.61 -8.58 -5.66
C LYS A 236 7.32 -7.99 -6.21
N VAL A 237 7.03 -6.77 -5.82
CA VAL A 237 5.85 -6.04 -6.27
C VAL A 237 6.30 -4.86 -7.13
N PRO A 238 5.92 -4.83 -8.42
CA PRO A 238 6.20 -3.70 -9.29
C PRO A 238 5.15 -2.60 -9.10
N PHE A 239 5.61 -1.35 -9.16
CA PHE A 239 4.76 -0.16 -9.11
C PHE A 239 5.03 0.74 -10.30
N ARG A 240 3.98 1.44 -10.75
CA ARG A 240 4.06 2.49 -11.75
C ARG A 240 3.69 3.83 -11.15
N LEU A 241 4.34 4.89 -11.62
CA LEU A 241 4.01 6.26 -11.25
C LEU A 241 2.66 6.66 -11.84
N ILE A 242 1.87 7.39 -11.06
CA ILE A 242 0.70 8.13 -11.53
C ILE A 242 1.13 9.60 -11.61
N PRO A 243 1.55 10.07 -12.80
CA PRO A 243 1.95 11.46 -12.97
C PRO A 243 0.74 12.37 -13.10
N ASP A 244 0.96 13.67 -12.87
CA ASP A 244 -0.03 14.72 -13.11
C ASP A 244 -1.36 14.48 -12.37
N SER A 245 -1.23 13.99 -11.11
CA SER A 245 -2.36 13.64 -10.26
C SER A 245 -2.06 14.02 -8.80
N GLU A 246 -3.08 14.02 -7.97
CA GLU A 246 -3.00 14.18 -6.54
C GLU A 246 -3.50 12.92 -5.82
N LEU A 247 -3.04 12.74 -4.57
CA LEU A 247 -3.56 11.70 -3.70
C LEU A 247 -4.92 12.15 -3.17
N LEU A 248 -5.94 11.33 -3.40
CA LEU A 248 -7.29 11.62 -2.94
C LEU A 248 -7.47 11.18 -1.49
N GLU A 249 -8.36 11.84 -0.78
CA GLU A 249 -8.78 11.42 0.55
C GLU A 249 -9.78 10.27 0.43
N GLY A 250 -9.53 9.18 1.17
CA GLY A 250 -10.44 8.05 1.34
C GLY A 250 -10.94 7.97 2.78
N SER A 251 -12.19 7.54 2.97
CA SER A 251 -12.78 7.31 4.28
C SER A 251 -13.62 6.03 4.29
N CYS A 252 -13.20 5.04 5.06
CA CYS A 252 -13.91 3.77 5.21
C CYS A 252 -15.33 3.99 5.76
N GLU A 253 -15.46 4.86 6.74
CA GLU A 253 -16.75 5.14 7.39
C GLU A 253 -17.78 5.73 6.44
N SER A 254 -17.36 6.53 5.47
CA SER A 254 -18.26 7.17 4.52
C SER A 254 -18.90 6.20 3.52
N HIS A 255 -18.28 5.05 3.29
CA HIS A 255 -18.72 4.05 2.30
C HIS A 255 -19.29 2.78 2.94
N GLU A 256 -19.02 2.54 4.24
CA GLU A 256 -19.41 1.29 4.89
C GLU A 256 -20.84 1.37 5.46
N LYS A 257 -21.79 0.82 4.72
CA LYS A 257 -23.17 0.68 5.14
C LYS A 257 -23.53 -0.75 5.57
N THR A 258 -22.59 -1.68 5.47
CA THR A 258 -22.83 -3.12 5.70
C THR A 258 -22.39 -3.57 7.09
N ILE A 259 -21.67 -2.76 7.86
CA ILE A 259 -21.23 -3.10 9.22
C ILE A 259 -22.44 -3.48 10.11
N GLU A 260 -23.53 -2.75 10.00
CA GLU A 260 -24.77 -3.06 10.76
C GLU A 260 -25.38 -4.42 10.36
N HIS A 261 -25.14 -4.89 9.15
CA HIS A 261 -25.65 -6.14 8.62
C HIS A 261 -24.68 -7.32 8.82
N ARG A 262 -23.43 -7.07 9.18
CA ARG A 262 -22.45 -8.08 9.52
C ARG A 262 -22.66 -8.65 10.93
N ARG A 263 -23.84 -9.19 11.20
CA ARG A 263 -24.13 -9.92 12.43
C ARG A 263 -23.54 -11.32 12.37
N VAL A 264 -22.24 -11.43 12.30
CA VAL A 264 -21.55 -12.70 12.45
C VAL A 264 -21.24 -12.92 13.91
N ALA A 265 -21.47 -14.15 14.43
CA ALA A 265 -21.05 -14.49 15.77
C ALA A 265 -19.54 -14.21 15.92
N PRO A 266 -19.09 -13.65 17.06
CA PRO A 266 -17.69 -13.42 17.29
C PRO A 266 -16.86 -14.66 16.96
N ALA A 267 -15.71 -14.47 16.33
CA ALA A 267 -14.76 -15.56 16.13
C ALA A 267 -14.34 -16.12 17.50
N PRO A 268 -14.15 -17.44 17.63
CA PRO A 268 -13.43 -17.95 18.78
C PRO A 268 -12.05 -17.30 18.83
N PRO A 269 -11.51 -17.01 20.02
CA PRO A 269 -10.21 -16.39 20.14
C PRO A 269 -9.14 -17.23 19.40
N GLU A 270 -8.32 -16.58 18.64
CA GLU A 270 -7.19 -17.24 18.00
C GLU A 270 -6.20 -17.73 19.09
N PRO A 271 -5.62 -18.92 18.92
CA PRO A 271 -4.63 -19.42 19.86
C PRO A 271 -3.43 -18.46 19.90
N PRO A 272 -2.88 -18.16 21.09
CA PRO A 272 -1.75 -17.26 21.21
C PRO A 272 -0.53 -17.76 20.42
N SER A 273 0.26 -16.82 19.91
CA SER A 273 1.49 -17.17 19.20
C SER A 273 2.45 -17.95 20.11
N PRO A 274 3.17 -18.96 19.61
CA PRO A 274 4.12 -19.73 20.41
C PRO A 274 5.24 -18.83 20.96
N ARG A 275 5.73 -19.14 22.15
CA ARG A 275 6.95 -18.50 22.67
C ARG A 275 8.13 -19.07 21.90
N LEU A 276 9.02 -18.21 21.47
CA LEU A 276 10.33 -18.65 20.97
C LEU A 276 11.18 -19.12 22.15
N PRO A 277 12.03 -20.15 21.96
CA PRO A 277 12.92 -20.64 22.97
C PRO A 277 13.97 -19.58 23.39
#